data_164fe269b1e218e7c8bc8182c692070a
#
_entry.id   164fe269b1e218e7c8bc8182c692070a
#
_cell.length_a   1.000
_cell.length_b   1.000
_cell.length_c   1.000
_cell.angle_alpha   90.00
_cell.angle_beta   90.00
_cell.angle_gamma   90.00
#
_symmetry.space_group_name_H-M   'P 1'
#
loop_
_entity.id
_entity.type
_entity.pdbx_description
1 polymer ?
#
loop_
_entity_poly.entity_id
_entity_poly.type
_entity_poly.pdbx_seq_one_letter_code
_entity_poly.pdbx_strand_id
1 'polypeptide(L)' 'MKYLIILEKTKTGFSAFSPDLPGCVATGSTKKQAEKNMKDAIAFHLEGMQQEGLEVPQPHSFSTYLEVSA' A
#
# COMPACT_ATOMS: atom_id res chain seq x y z
N MET A 1 4.06 5.61 11.87
CA MET A 1 4.87 5.15 10.74
C MET A 1 4.11 5.36 9.45
N LYS A 2 4.76 5.83 8.41
CA LYS A 2 4.11 6.09 7.11
C LYS A 2 4.70 5.20 6.04
N TYR A 3 3.85 4.43 5.36
CA TYR A 3 4.28 3.64 4.22
C TYR A 3 3.79 4.28 2.93
N LEU A 4 4.63 4.26 1.90
CA LEU A 4 4.23 4.72 0.58
C LEU A 4 3.25 3.70 -0.01
N ILE A 5 2.11 4.20 -0.49
CA ILE A 5 1.11 3.37 -1.16
C ILE A 5 1.00 3.80 -2.60
N ILE A 6 1.03 2.83 -3.49
CA ILE A 6 0.84 3.08 -4.92
C ILE A 6 -0.55 2.60 -5.30
N LEU A 7 -1.30 3.47 -5.94
CA LEU A 7 -2.65 3.19 -6.40
C LEU A 7 -2.63 3.11 -7.92
N GLU A 8 -3.20 2.03 -8.45
CA GLU A 8 -3.26 1.83 -9.90
C GLU A 8 -4.70 1.58 -10.31
N LYS A 9 -5.09 2.21 -11.42
CA LYS A 9 -6.42 2.00 -11.96
C LYS A 9 -6.49 0.63 -12.64
N THR A 10 -7.57 -0.10 -12.37
CA THR A 10 -7.84 -1.39 -12.99
C THR A 10 -9.12 -1.29 -13.83
N LYS A 11 -9.50 -2.39 -14.48
CA LYS A 11 -10.71 -2.40 -15.29
C LYS A 11 -11.97 -2.14 -14.46
N THR A 12 -11.99 -2.56 -13.21
CA THR A 12 -13.19 -2.47 -12.38
C THR A 12 -13.05 -1.54 -11.18
N GLY A 13 -11.90 -0.89 -11.03
CA GLY A 13 -11.69 0.00 -9.90
C GLY A 13 -10.23 0.35 -9.73
N PHE A 14 -9.69 0.13 -8.54
CA PHE A 14 -8.32 0.47 -8.19
C PHE A 14 -7.68 -0.66 -7.40
N SER A 15 -6.37 -0.78 -7.54
CA SER A 15 -5.58 -1.64 -6.68
C SER A 15 -4.57 -0.79 -5.92
N ALA A 16 -4.13 -1.29 -4.77
CA ALA A 16 -3.18 -0.59 -3.92
C ALA A 16 -2.13 -1.57 -3.42
N PHE A 17 -0.88 -1.13 -3.36
CA PHE A 17 0.19 -1.91 -2.78
C PHE A 17 1.26 -0.99 -2.22
N SER A 18 2.17 -1.54 -1.43
CA SER A 18 3.30 -0.78 -0.88
C SER A 18 4.60 -1.48 -1.26
N PRO A 19 5.57 -0.74 -1.83
CA PRO A 19 6.89 -1.32 -2.11
C PRO A 19 7.60 -1.83 -0.85
N ASP A 20 7.28 -1.26 0.30
CA ASP A 20 7.94 -1.61 1.55
C ASP A 20 7.29 -2.77 2.30
N LEU A 21 6.13 -3.22 1.83
CA LEU A 21 5.37 -4.30 2.47
C LEU A 21 5.01 -5.36 1.44
N PRO A 22 5.96 -6.25 1.09
CA PRO A 22 5.69 -7.29 0.10
C PRO A 22 4.49 -8.16 0.49
N GLY A 23 3.64 -8.42 -0.48
CA GLY A 23 2.47 -9.26 -0.26
C GLY A 23 1.26 -8.56 0.34
N CYS A 24 1.40 -7.30 0.73
CA CYS A 24 0.28 -6.54 1.29
C CYS A 24 -0.38 -5.73 0.17
N VAL A 25 -1.55 -6.17 -0.27
CA VAL A 25 -2.28 -5.52 -1.37
C VAL A 25 -3.75 -5.39 -1.02
N ALA A 26 -4.42 -4.46 -1.69
CA ALA A 26 -5.85 -4.27 -1.52
C ALA A 26 -6.45 -3.75 -2.82
N THR A 27 -7.77 -3.87 -2.93
CA THR A 27 -8.50 -3.34 -4.08
C THR A 27 -9.71 -2.56 -3.58
N GLY A 28 -10.30 -1.78 -4.47
CA GLY A 28 -11.53 -1.07 -4.17
C GLY A 28 -12.17 -0.58 -5.45
N SER A 29 -13.47 -0.30 -5.40
CA SER A 29 -14.21 0.20 -6.56
C SER A 29 -13.87 1.66 -6.87
N THR A 30 -13.40 2.40 -5.86
CA THR A 30 -12.95 3.77 -6.01
C THR A 30 -11.55 3.90 -5.41
N LYS A 31 -10.88 5.00 -5.77
CA LYS A 31 -9.56 5.28 -5.21
C LYS A 31 -9.62 5.36 -3.68
N LYS A 32 -10.62 6.05 -3.17
CA LYS A 32 -10.80 6.23 -1.73
C LYS A 32 -11.07 4.90 -1.03
N GLN A 33 -11.86 4.04 -1.66
CA GLN A 33 -12.15 2.72 -1.10
C GLN A 33 -10.90 1.85 -1.07
N ALA A 34 -10.09 1.90 -2.14
CA ALA A 34 -8.84 1.15 -2.19
C ALA A 34 -7.88 1.62 -1.11
N GLU A 35 -7.81 2.94 -0.87
CA GLU A 35 -6.97 3.49 0.19
C GLU A 35 -7.41 3.00 1.57
N LYS A 36 -8.72 3.02 1.83
CA LYS A 36 -9.25 2.55 3.10
C LYS A 36 -8.97 1.07 3.31
N ASN A 37 -9.21 0.28 2.27
CA ASN A 37 -8.97 -1.15 2.34
C ASN A 37 -7.49 -1.46 2.55
N MET A 38 -6.62 -0.68 1.92
CA MET A 38 -5.18 -0.84 2.09
C MET A 38 -4.74 -0.50 3.50
N LYS A 39 -5.30 0.54 4.10
CA LYS A 39 -5.00 0.89 5.47
C LYS A 39 -5.35 -0.25 6.42
N ASP A 40 -6.52 -0.84 6.23
CA ASP A 40 -6.96 -1.97 7.04
C ASP A 40 -6.06 -3.19 6.81
N ALA A 41 -5.68 -3.43 5.56
CA ALA A 41 -4.81 -4.56 5.21
C ALA A 41 -3.44 -4.41 5.85
N ILE A 42 -2.88 -3.20 5.86
CA ILE A 42 -1.58 -2.95 6.49
C ILE A 42 -1.67 -3.18 7.99
N ALA A 43 -2.69 -2.65 8.64
CA ALA A 43 -2.85 -2.83 10.08
C ALA A 43 -2.92 -4.31 10.45
N PHE A 44 -3.68 -5.09 9.69
CA PHE A 44 -3.79 -6.52 9.91
C PHE A 44 -2.47 -7.24 9.64
N HIS A 45 -1.79 -6.87 8.57
CA HIS A 45 -0.50 -7.46 8.19
C HIS A 45 0.55 -7.24 9.26
N LEU A 46 0.68 -6.01 9.75
CA LEU A 46 1.66 -5.67 10.78
C LEU A 46 1.34 -6.34 12.11
N GLU A 47 0.07 -6.44 12.46
CA GLU A 47 -0.34 -7.13 13.66
C GLU A 47 0.05 -8.61 13.61
N GLY A 48 -0.17 -9.25 12.47
CA GLY A 48 0.22 -10.66 12.28
C GLY A 48 1.72 -10.85 12.39
N MET A 49 2.50 -9.93 11.83
CA MET A 49 3.96 -9.99 11.93
C MET A 49 4.42 -9.88 13.37
N GLN A 50 3.84 -8.95 14.13
CA GLN A 50 4.20 -8.77 15.52
C GLN A 50 3.85 -9.99 16.37
N GLN A 51 2.71 -10.61 16.11
CA GLN A 51 2.30 -11.82 16.81
C GLN A 51 3.24 -12.98 16.55
N GLU A 52 3.83 -13.04 15.36
CA GLU A 52 4.78 -14.08 15.00
C GLU A 52 6.21 -13.74 15.40
N GLY A 53 6.42 -12.60 16.01
CA GLY A 53 7.75 -12.16 16.41
C GLY A 53 8.62 -11.70 15.25
N LEU A 54 8.03 -11.38 14.12
CA LEU A 54 8.76 -10.93 12.93
C LEU A 54 9.03 -9.44 13.04
N GLU A 55 10.16 -9.03 12.47
CA GLU A 55 10.52 -7.62 12.44
C GLU A 55 9.65 -6.87 11.44
N VAL A 56 9.04 -5.78 11.87
CA VAL A 56 8.21 -4.94 11.02
C VAL A 56 9.10 -4.14 10.07
N PRO A 57 8.84 -4.21 8.73
CA PRO A 57 9.64 -3.46 7.77
C PRO A 57 9.54 -1.96 8.02
N GLN A 58 10.67 -1.27 7.91
CA GLN A 58 10.71 0.19 8.03
C GLN A 58 10.38 0.81 6.69
N PRO A 59 9.61 1.91 6.67
CA PRO A 59 9.36 2.62 5.42
C PRO A 59 10.65 3.24 4.90
N HIS A 60 10.97 2.94 3.64
CA HIS A 60 12.20 3.47 3.02
C HIS A 60 11.99 3.88 1.56
N SER A 61 10.76 3.83 1.06
CA SER A 61 10.45 4.22 -0.30
C SER A 61 9.88 5.63 -0.34
N PHE A 62 10.26 6.37 -1.36
CA PHE A 62 9.78 7.72 -1.60
C PHE A 62 9.26 7.81 -3.02
N SER A 63 8.43 8.79 -3.29
CA SER A 63 7.90 9.03 -4.62
C SER A 63 8.01 10.48 -4.99
N THR A 64 8.07 10.73 -6.28
CA THR A 64 8.03 12.08 -6.81
C THR A 64 7.37 12.05 -8.18
N TYR A 65 6.84 13.19 -8.57
CA TYR A 65 6.32 13.39 -9.91
C TYR A 65 7.31 14.24 -10.68
N LEU A 66 7.60 13.83 -11.90
CA LEU A 66 8.48 14.59 -12.78
C LEU A 66 7.69 15.01 -14.00
N GLU A 67 7.78 16.28 -14.34
CA GLU A 67 7.14 16.79 -15.54
C GLU A 67 8.07 16.57 -16.73
N VAL A 68 7.54 15.97 -17.77
CA VAL A 68 8.31 15.71 -18.98
C VAL A 68 7.54 16.23 -20.19
N SER A 69 8.29 16.68 -21.20
CA SER A 69 7.70 17.08 -22.47
C SER A 69 7.42 15.85 -23.32
N ALA A 70 6.15 15.67 -23.69
CA ALA A 70 5.76 14.51 -24.50
C ALA A 70 4.85 14.95 -25.62
#